data_a7e3a7e867e442e2a72278555d843d8f
#
_entry.id   a7e3a7e867e442e2a72278555d843d8f
#
_cell.length_a   1.000
_cell.length_b   1.000
_cell.length_c   1.000
_cell.angle_alpha   90.00
_cell.angle_beta   90.00
_cell.angle_gamma   90.00
#
_symmetry.space_group_name_H-M   'P 1'
#
loop_
_entity.id
_entity.type
_entity.pdbx_description
1 polymer ?
#
loop_
_entity_poly.entity_id
_entity_poly.type
_entity_poly.pdbx_seq_one_letter_code
_entity_poly.pdbx_strand_id
1 'polypeptide(L)'
;MNELKPRGIYREALNKWGAEAQTLMVFEEMSELQKELCKHARGKDNREAIAEEIADVQIMLEQMMILHDCEDLVEVQKFKKTHRLRFAWNRKKWEI
;
A
#
# COMPACT_ATOMS: atom_id res chain seq x y z
N MET A 1 -16.85 -24.02 -9.88
CA MET A 1 -15.45 -23.85 -9.63
C MET A 1 -15.12 -22.56 -8.97
N ASN A 2 -14.44 -22.62 -7.92
CA ASN A 2 -14.22 -21.43 -7.11
C ASN A 2 -12.82 -20.93 -7.22
N GLU A 3 -12.67 -20.01 -8.14
CA GLU A 3 -11.46 -19.25 -8.12
C GLU A 3 -11.53 -18.30 -6.94
N LEU A 4 -10.49 -18.28 -6.16
CA LEU A 4 -10.41 -17.33 -5.08
C LEU A 4 -10.13 -15.95 -5.67
N LYS A 5 -11.01 -15.01 -5.35
CA LYS A 5 -10.76 -13.62 -5.68
C LYS A 5 -9.68 -13.10 -4.74
N PRO A 6 -8.98 -12.02 -5.13
CA PRO A 6 -7.91 -11.47 -4.30
C PRO A 6 -8.31 -11.29 -2.84
N ARG A 7 -9.51 -10.79 -2.59
CA ARG A 7 -9.98 -10.61 -1.22
C ARG A 7 -9.99 -11.91 -0.43
N GLY A 8 -10.41 -13.01 -1.06
CA GLY A 8 -10.41 -14.33 -0.42
C GLY A 8 -9.00 -14.79 -0.09
N ILE A 9 -8.07 -14.55 -1.00
CA ILE A 9 -6.67 -14.90 -0.80
C ILE A 9 -6.10 -14.09 0.37
N TYR A 10 -6.42 -12.81 0.46
CA TYR A 10 -5.95 -11.94 1.56
C TYR A 10 -6.49 -12.43 2.90
N ARG A 11 -7.76 -12.85 2.94
CA ARG A 11 -8.34 -13.40 4.17
C ARG A 11 -7.63 -14.70 4.59
N GLU A 12 -7.29 -15.53 3.63
CA GLU A 12 -6.55 -16.75 3.92
C GLU A 12 -5.18 -16.43 4.50
N ALA A 13 -4.49 -15.46 3.93
CA ALA A 13 -3.19 -15.05 4.43
C ALA A 13 -3.29 -14.56 5.88
N LEU A 14 -4.28 -13.72 6.17
CA LEU A 14 -4.51 -13.22 7.52
C LEU A 14 -4.81 -14.34 8.49
N ASN A 15 -5.61 -15.33 8.05
CA ASN A 15 -5.94 -16.48 8.91
C ASN A 15 -4.74 -17.39 9.13
N LYS A 16 -3.93 -17.58 8.10
CA LYS A 16 -2.80 -18.49 8.18
C LYS A 16 -1.66 -17.95 9.03
N TRP A 17 -1.29 -16.69 8.81
CA TRP A 17 -0.12 -16.13 9.48
C TRP A 17 -0.44 -15.21 10.64
N GLY A 18 -1.68 -14.70 10.70
CA GLY A 18 -2.14 -13.89 11.82
C GLY A 18 -1.95 -12.41 11.60
N ALA A 19 -2.73 -11.65 12.36
CA ALA A 19 -2.75 -10.18 12.24
C ALA A 19 -1.41 -9.54 12.53
N GLU A 20 -0.72 -10.03 13.56
CA GLU A 20 0.56 -9.43 13.96
C GLU A 20 1.62 -9.63 12.88
N ALA A 21 1.75 -10.86 12.38
CA ALA A 21 2.75 -11.16 11.35
C ALA A 21 2.48 -10.36 10.08
N GLN A 22 1.21 -10.28 9.67
CA GLN A 22 0.86 -9.54 8.46
C GLN A 22 1.05 -8.04 8.63
N THR A 23 0.82 -7.51 9.83
CA THR A 23 1.10 -6.10 10.11
C THR A 23 2.60 -5.81 10.00
N LEU A 24 3.44 -6.72 10.52
CA LEU A 24 4.89 -6.55 10.40
C LEU A 24 5.35 -6.61 8.94
N MET A 25 4.68 -7.43 8.13
CA MET A 25 4.97 -7.49 6.70
C MET A 25 4.71 -6.16 5.99
N VAL A 26 3.74 -5.37 6.48
CA VAL A 26 3.52 -4.03 5.92
C VAL A 26 4.80 -3.20 6.02
N PHE A 27 5.41 -3.21 7.21
CA PHE A 27 6.64 -2.43 7.43
C PHE A 27 7.76 -2.91 6.52
N GLU A 28 7.88 -4.22 6.39
CA GLU A 28 8.92 -4.80 5.55
C GLU A 28 8.75 -4.40 4.09
N GLU A 29 7.54 -4.55 3.55
CA GLU A 29 7.29 -4.21 2.16
C GLU A 29 7.43 -2.72 1.90
N MET A 30 7.01 -1.88 2.86
CA MET A 30 7.20 -0.44 2.72
C MET A 30 8.67 -0.08 2.69
N SER A 31 9.49 -0.76 3.49
CA SER A 31 10.93 -0.48 3.50
C SER A 31 11.58 -0.91 2.19
N GLU A 32 11.12 -2.00 1.58
CA GLU A 32 11.63 -2.43 0.28
C GLU A 32 11.29 -1.43 -0.82
N LEU A 33 10.09 -0.87 -0.79
CA LEU A 33 9.71 0.18 -1.73
C LEU A 33 10.59 1.41 -1.55
N GLN A 34 10.79 1.84 -0.31
CA GLN A 34 11.67 2.98 -0.03
C GLN A 34 13.06 2.77 -0.59
N LYS A 35 13.59 1.56 -0.43
CA LYS A 35 14.91 1.21 -0.93
C LYS A 35 15.00 1.38 -2.44
N GLU A 36 14.00 0.89 -3.17
CA GLU A 36 14.01 1.01 -4.63
C GLU A 36 13.84 2.47 -5.08
N LEU A 37 13.01 3.23 -4.38
CA LEU A 37 12.84 4.65 -4.71
C LEU A 37 14.14 5.43 -4.45
N CYS A 38 14.87 5.08 -3.39
CA CYS A 38 16.17 5.69 -3.12
C CYS A 38 17.18 5.39 -4.22
N LYS A 39 17.20 4.15 -4.71
CA LYS A 39 18.08 3.78 -5.82
C LYS A 39 17.77 4.59 -7.07
N HIS A 40 16.48 4.73 -7.37
CA HIS A 40 16.06 5.53 -8.51
C HIS A 40 16.48 6.99 -8.35
N ALA A 41 16.33 7.53 -7.15
CA ALA A 41 16.73 8.92 -6.88
C ALA A 41 18.22 9.14 -7.09
N ARG A 42 19.03 8.07 -6.98
CA ARG A 42 20.46 8.15 -7.25
C ARG A 42 20.82 7.83 -8.69
N GLY A 43 19.81 7.72 -9.55
CA GLY A 43 20.03 7.55 -10.98
C GLY A 43 19.90 6.14 -11.53
N LYS A 44 19.48 5.19 -10.73
CA LYS A 44 19.32 3.82 -11.21
C LYS A 44 18.03 3.69 -12.02
N ASP A 45 18.12 2.97 -13.15
CA ASP A 45 16.96 2.66 -13.96
C ASP A 45 16.38 1.34 -13.46
N ASN A 46 15.43 1.43 -12.51
CA ASN A 46 14.86 0.28 -11.84
C ASN A 46 13.34 0.29 -11.81
N ARG A 47 12.74 0.72 -12.91
CA ARG A 47 11.28 0.86 -13.05
C ARG A 47 10.53 -0.42 -12.69
N GLU A 48 11.01 -1.57 -13.12
CA GLU A 48 10.34 -2.84 -12.87
C GLU A 48 10.40 -3.22 -11.40
N ALA A 49 11.54 -3.00 -10.77
CA ALA A 49 11.67 -3.27 -9.33
C ALA A 49 10.75 -2.36 -8.52
N ILE A 50 10.64 -1.09 -8.91
CA ILE A 50 9.71 -0.18 -8.25
C ILE A 50 8.28 -0.68 -8.38
N ALA A 51 7.90 -1.14 -9.58
CA ALA A 51 6.55 -1.65 -9.82
C ALA A 51 6.25 -2.87 -8.96
N GLU A 52 7.21 -3.79 -8.82
CA GLU A 52 7.04 -4.96 -7.96
C GLU A 52 6.81 -4.56 -6.51
N GLU A 53 7.61 -3.61 -6.02
CA GLU A 53 7.48 -3.19 -4.62
C GLU A 53 6.18 -2.43 -4.37
N ILE A 54 5.73 -1.63 -5.34
CA ILE A 54 4.42 -0.98 -5.23
C ILE A 54 3.32 -2.04 -5.12
N ALA A 55 3.39 -3.07 -5.96
CA ALA A 55 2.40 -4.15 -5.92
C ALA A 55 2.38 -4.83 -4.55
N ASP A 56 3.56 -5.13 -4.01
CA ASP A 56 3.66 -5.77 -2.69
C ASP A 56 3.05 -4.90 -1.60
N VAL A 57 3.33 -3.60 -1.62
CA VAL A 57 2.77 -2.67 -0.64
C VAL A 57 1.26 -2.60 -0.78
N GLN A 58 0.74 -2.51 -2.02
CA GLN A 58 -0.70 -2.45 -2.23
C GLN A 58 -1.41 -3.71 -1.72
N ILE A 59 -0.81 -4.88 -1.93
CA ILE A 59 -1.37 -6.14 -1.43
C ILE A 59 -1.44 -6.12 0.10
N MET A 60 -0.39 -5.64 0.75
CA MET A 60 -0.38 -5.55 2.21
C MET A 60 -1.38 -4.54 2.73
N LEU A 61 -1.54 -3.40 2.04
CA LEU A 61 -2.53 -2.40 2.43
C LEU A 61 -3.95 -2.93 2.29
N GLU A 62 -4.22 -3.73 1.25
CA GLU A 62 -5.52 -4.37 1.08
C GLU A 62 -5.81 -5.31 2.25
N GLN A 63 -4.81 -6.06 2.69
CA GLN A 63 -4.97 -6.94 3.84
C GLN A 63 -5.27 -6.14 5.12
N MET A 64 -4.60 -4.99 5.29
CA MET A 64 -4.85 -4.14 6.45
C MET A 64 -6.26 -3.57 6.43
N MET A 65 -6.78 -3.23 5.24
CA MET A 65 -8.16 -2.76 5.14
C MET A 65 -9.16 -3.83 5.58
N ILE A 66 -8.88 -5.08 5.24
CA ILE A 66 -9.72 -6.20 5.68
C ILE A 66 -9.59 -6.41 7.19
N LEU A 67 -8.36 -6.44 7.67
CA LEU A 67 -8.07 -6.69 9.08
C LEU A 67 -8.75 -5.66 9.98
N HIS A 68 -8.71 -4.41 9.60
CA HIS A 68 -9.27 -3.32 10.40
C HIS A 68 -10.70 -2.95 10.00
N ASP A 69 -11.27 -3.68 9.03
CA ASP A 69 -12.62 -3.44 8.54
C ASP A 69 -12.86 -1.97 8.21
N CYS A 70 -11.95 -1.41 7.43
CA CYS A 70 -11.96 0.03 7.17
C CYS A 70 -11.92 0.41 5.69
N GLU A 71 -12.31 -0.50 4.81
CA GLU A 71 -12.29 -0.22 3.37
C GLU A 71 -13.09 1.02 3.00
N ASP A 72 -14.32 1.13 3.55
CA ASP A 72 -15.17 2.28 3.27
C ASP A 72 -14.57 3.56 3.80
N LEU A 73 -13.98 3.49 4.99
CA LEU A 73 -13.32 4.66 5.58
C LEU A 73 -12.14 5.11 4.75
N VAL A 74 -11.37 4.17 4.23
CA VAL A 74 -10.23 4.49 3.36
C VAL A 74 -10.72 5.21 2.10
N GLU A 75 -11.79 4.72 1.48
CA GLU A 75 -12.33 5.35 0.27
C GLU A 75 -12.80 6.78 0.55
N VAL A 76 -13.48 7.00 1.67
CA VAL A 76 -13.90 8.34 2.07
C VAL A 76 -12.69 9.26 2.25
N GLN A 77 -11.67 8.76 2.93
CA GLN A 77 -10.46 9.56 3.17
C GLN A 77 -9.71 9.84 1.87
N LYS A 78 -9.64 8.88 0.96
CA LYS A 78 -9.00 9.09 -0.34
C LYS A 78 -9.73 10.18 -1.11
N PHE A 79 -11.06 10.14 -1.11
CA PHE A 79 -11.86 11.16 -1.79
C PHE A 79 -11.55 12.55 -1.24
N LYS A 80 -11.61 12.69 0.08
CA LYS A 80 -11.35 13.98 0.74
C LYS A 80 -9.94 14.48 0.48
N LYS A 81 -8.96 13.59 0.62
CA LYS A 81 -7.55 13.98 0.49
C LYS A 81 -7.17 14.28 -0.95
N THR A 82 -7.74 13.53 -1.90
CA THR A 82 -7.50 13.78 -3.32
C THR A 82 -8.00 15.17 -3.72
N HIS A 83 -9.19 15.53 -3.24
CA HIS A 83 -9.73 16.86 -3.52
C HIS A 83 -8.92 17.96 -2.84
N ARG A 84 -8.49 17.70 -1.62
CA ARG A 84 -7.66 18.64 -0.88
C ARG A 84 -6.29 18.83 -1.55
N LEU A 85 -5.76 17.77 -2.14
CA LEU A 85 -4.48 17.83 -2.86
C LEU A 85 -4.53 18.89 -3.96
N ARG A 86 -5.67 19.01 -4.62
CA ARG A 86 -5.84 19.99 -5.68
C ARG A 86 -5.63 21.41 -5.19
N PHE A 87 -6.02 21.71 -3.95
CA PHE A 87 -5.80 23.03 -3.35
C PHE A 87 -4.44 23.15 -2.69
N ALA A 88 -3.81 22.02 -2.40
CA ALA A 88 -2.58 21.99 -1.63
C ALA A 88 -1.37 22.48 -2.41
N TRP A 89 -1.42 22.46 -3.74
CA TRP A 89 -0.25 22.89 -4.49
C TRP A 89 0.03 24.39 -4.35
N ASN A 90 -0.92 25.17 -3.86
CA ASN A 90 -0.65 26.57 -3.52
C ASN A 90 -0.19 26.73 -2.08
N ARG A 91 -0.34 25.71 -1.26
CA ARG A 91 0.01 25.72 0.16
C ARG A 91 1.23 24.87 0.47
N LYS A 92 1.72 24.15 -0.52
CA LYS A 92 2.87 23.24 -0.35
C LYS A 92 2.67 22.23 0.75
N LYS A 93 1.42 21.80 0.96
CA LYS A 93 1.08 20.90 2.05
C LYS A 93 1.76 19.54 1.90
N TRP A 94 2.00 19.11 0.67
CA TRP A 94 2.53 17.78 0.38
C TRP A 94 4.00 17.82 0.01
N GLU A 95 4.64 18.96 0.14
CA GLU A 95 6.08 19.06 -0.01
C GLU A 95 6.77 18.49 1.22
N ILE A 96 7.85 17.83 0.98
CA ILE A 96 8.66 17.24 2.04
C ILE A 96 9.88 18.10 2.29
#